data_d3aa6420940eb7254865ef81a4264861
#
_entry.id   d3aa6420940eb7254865ef81a4264861
#
_cell.length_a   1.000
_cell.length_b   1.000
_cell.length_c   1.000
_cell.angle_alpha   90.00
_cell.angle_beta   90.00
_cell.angle_gamma   90.00
#
_symmetry.space_group_name_H-M   'P 1'
#
loop_
_entity.id
_entity.type
_entity.pdbx_description
1 polymer ?
#
loop_
_entity_poly.entity_id
_entity_poly.type
_entity_poly.pdbx_seq_one_letter_code
_entity_poly.pdbx_strand_id
1 'polypeptide(L)'
;MRNLSLATIFAAASGFVVMWIASWALDAEHGYNSFLAYWGLFFACTGLIDGITQETTRAVAASRETDVRGTANPWKLGAVVGAVVAAVVLLAGVFAMGRIVPTHPGTATGLLALGLLSYAFQAVLSGVLSGSGLWNRYAALVALDSGVRLVLAVVVWALGGGLVEFLAITVIGALSWAVILAFAPVRVHLDVDRGAFLRRVGSAMVASGASAALITGFPTAASAAFPAATAGATVAAVNNAVMLTRAPVLVPLQRFQSALVVRFVERRGSIYRALAAPVGAILGVGLIGFAAAWLIGPWILRVAYKPELFVGGLTLGLLTFASAFMGMLMITGVAVLALERHGFYVAGWLAATATAFAVLFLAPWGVATTVVVALFAGPIVGALVHLAGLVR
;
A
#
# COMPACT_ATOMS: atom_id res chain seq x y z
N MET A 1 12.44 -18.11 -6.29
CA MET A 1 11.18 -17.95 -5.55
C MET A 1 11.38 -17.88 -4.04
N ARG A 2 12.03 -18.85 -3.36
CA ARG A 2 12.26 -18.82 -1.89
C ARG A 2 12.88 -17.52 -1.37
N ASN A 3 13.94 -17.02 -2.01
CA ASN A 3 14.60 -15.77 -1.59
C ASN A 3 13.69 -14.53 -1.72
N LEU A 4 12.85 -14.47 -2.75
CA LEU A 4 11.87 -13.37 -2.91
C LEU A 4 10.80 -13.43 -1.80
N SER A 5 10.32 -14.64 -1.46
CA SER A 5 9.37 -14.79 -0.36
C SER A 5 9.96 -14.34 0.98
N LEU A 6 11.21 -14.73 1.26
CA LEU A 6 11.92 -14.30 2.47
C LEU A 6 12.14 -12.78 2.49
N ALA A 7 12.57 -12.18 1.37
CA ALA A 7 12.73 -10.73 1.26
C ALA A 7 11.41 -9.98 1.48
N THR A 8 10.28 -10.51 0.99
CA THR A 8 8.97 -9.88 1.19
C THR A 8 8.51 -9.98 2.65
N ILE A 9 8.75 -11.12 3.31
CA ILE A 9 8.45 -11.27 4.75
C ILE A 9 9.32 -10.31 5.56
N PHE A 10 10.61 -10.24 5.24
CA PHE A 10 11.54 -9.30 5.86
C PHE A 10 11.08 -7.85 5.66
N ALA A 11 10.67 -7.47 4.44
CA ALA A 11 10.18 -6.13 4.15
C ALA A 11 8.93 -5.77 4.97
N ALA A 12 7.97 -6.69 5.07
CA ALA A 12 6.78 -6.48 5.89
C ALA A 12 7.14 -6.32 7.38
N ALA A 13 7.97 -7.21 7.92
CA ALA A 13 8.42 -7.13 9.32
C ALA A 13 9.20 -5.84 9.58
N SER A 14 10.11 -5.45 8.69
CA SER A 14 10.90 -4.22 8.78
C SER A 14 10.00 -2.99 8.83
N GLY A 15 8.97 -2.91 7.99
CA GLY A 15 8.01 -1.80 8.00
C GLY A 15 7.31 -1.64 9.35
N PHE A 16 6.88 -2.76 9.96
CA PHE A 16 6.30 -2.73 11.31
C PHE A 16 7.28 -2.29 12.37
N VAL A 17 8.52 -2.77 12.32
CA VAL A 17 9.55 -2.38 13.28
C VAL A 17 9.89 -0.90 13.14
N VAL A 18 9.97 -0.35 11.93
CA VAL A 18 10.17 1.09 11.69
C VAL A 18 9.04 1.91 12.32
N MET A 19 7.77 1.52 12.09
CA MET A 19 6.62 2.20 12.70
C MET A 19 6.63 2.11 14.22
N TRP A 20 7.00 0.95 14.77
CA TRP A 20 7.12 0.74 16.21
C TRP A 20 8.23 1.62 16.81
N ILE A 21 9.42 1.67 16.20
CA ILE A 21 10.51 2.56 16.62
C ILE A 21 10.04 4.03 16.59
N ALA A 22 9.40 4.46 15.51
CA ALA A 22 8.88 5.81 15.36
C ALA A 22 7.86 6.16 16.45
N SER A 23 7.03 5.20 16.92
CA SER A 23 6.07 5.42 18.00
C SER A 23 6.72 5.73 19.34
N TRP A 24 7.95 5.27 19.57
CA TRP A 24 8.73 5.58 20.76
C TRP A 24 9.60 6.84 20.60
N ALA A 25 10.13 7.06 19.38
CA ALA A 25 11.00 8.20 19.08
C ALA A 25 10.24 9.54 19.00
N LEU A 26 9.02 9.52 18.48
CA LEU A 26 8.23 10.72 18.20
C LEU A 26 7.14 10.95 19.27
N ASP A 27 6.72 12.22 19.42
CA ASP A 27 5.50 12.53 20.18
C ASP A 27 4.26 12.01 19.42
N ALA A 28 3.22 11.66 20.17
CA ALA A 28 2.04 11.01 19.57
C ALA A 28 1.20 11.95 18.71
N GLU A 29 1.13 13.24 19.10
CA GLU A 29 0.18 14.19 18.52
C GLU A 29 0.69 14.79 17.21
N HIS A 30 1.88 15.33 17.18
CA HIS A 30 2.43 16.07 16.05
C HIS A 30 3.46 15.25 15.25
N GLY A 31 4.29 14.47 15.95
CA GLY A 31 5.36 13.71 15.34
C GLY A 31 4.88 12.39 14.75
N TYR A 32 4.38 11.49 15.57
CA TYR A 32 4.03 10.14 15.13
C TYR A 32 2.82 10.10 14.19
N ASN A 33 1.78 10.92 14.45
CA ASN A 33 0.64 11.01 13.55
C ASN A 33 1.05 11.53 12.15
N SER A 34 1.88 12.58 12.11
CA SER A 34 2.43 13.12 10.86
C SER A 34 3.28 12.09 10.12
N PHE A 35 4.10 11.33 10.84
CA PHE A 35 4.89 10.24 10.26
C PHE A 35 4.00 9.15 9.66
N LEU A 36 2.99 8.65 10.38
CA LEU A 36 2.07 7.62 9.87
C LEU A 36 1.30 8.09 8.62
N ALA A 37 0.84 9.34 8.65
CA ALA A 37 0.12 9.93 7.52
C ALA A 37 1.04 10.08 6.29
N TYR A 38 2.27 10.55 6.50
CA TYR A 38 3.27 10.68 5.44
C TYR A 38 3.72 9.32 4.89
N TRP A 39 3.96 8.34 5.76
CA TRP A 39 4.25 6.96 5.39
C TRP A 39 3.14 6.38 4.51
N GLY A 40 1.88 6.52 4.97
CA GLY A 40 0.71 6.10 4.20
C GLY A 40 0.63 6.79 2.83
N LEU A 41 0.87 8.09 2.76
CA LEU A 41 0.86 8.87 1.52
C LEU A 41 1.95 8.39 0.56
N PHE A 42 3.19 8.21 1.04
CA PHE A 42 4.29 7.71 0.23
C PHE A 42 3.95 6.35 -0.39
N PHE A 43 3.50 5.38 0.44
CA PHE A 43 3.17 4.04 -0.06
C PHE A 43 1.88 4.00 -0.90
N ALA A 44 0.94 4.92 -0.72
CA ALA A 44 -0.19 5.06 -1.64
C ALA A 44 0.25 5.54 -3.02
N CYS A 45 1.13 6.54 -3.05
CA CYS A 45 1.69 7.04 -4.31
C CYS A 45 2.61 6.02 -4.99
N THR A 46 3.44 5.28 -4.23
CA THR A 46 4.24 4.18 -4.81
C THR A 46 3.35 3.08 -5.36
N GLY A 47 2.25 2.74 -4.68
CA GLY A 47 1.26 1.79 -5.17
C GLY A 47 0.60 2.22 -6.49
N LEU A 48 0.39 3.52 -6.70
CA LEU A 48 -0.01 4.05 -8.01
C LEU A 48 1.09 3.81 -9.07
N ILE A 49 2.35 4.13 -8.74
CA ILE A 49 3.50 3.99 -9.65
C ILE A 49 3.78 2.50 -9.97
N ASP A 50 3.38 1.56 -9.12
CA ASP A 50 3.55 0.12 -9.35
C ASP A 50 2.85 -0.42 -10.60
N GLY A 51 1.94 0.34 -11.21
CA GLY A 51 1.46 0.06 -12.56
C GLY A 51 2.59 0.01 -13.61
N ILE A 52 3.68 0.77 -13.40
CA ILE A 52 4.90 0.66 -14.23
C ILE A 52 5.54 -0.72 -14.05
N THR A 53 5.67 -1.20 -12.81
CA THR A 53 6.22 -2.53 -12.51
C THR A 53 5.44 -3.62 -13.23
N GLN A 54 4.11 -3.58 -13.15
CA GLN A 54 3.23 -4.60 -13.74
C GLN A 54 3.37 -4.68 -15.25
N GLU A 55 3.24 -3.54 -15.95
CA GLU A 55 3.32 -3.54 -17.41
C GLU A 55 4.74 -3.76 -17.93
N THR A 56 5.76 -3.26 -17.24
CA THR A 56 7.16 -3.55 -17.58
C THR A 56 7.48 -5.03 -17.43
N THR A 57 7.00 -5.68 -16.35
CA THR A 57 7.14 -7.13 -16.15
C THR A 57 6.54 -7.89 -17.33
N ARG A 58 5.31 -7.56 -17.71
CA ARG A 58 4.60 -8.20 -18.82
C ARG A 58 5.36 -8.02 -20.15
N ALA A 59 5.73 -6.78 -20.47
CA ALA A 59 6.36 -6.44 -21.73
C ALA A 59 7.77 -7.07 -21.87
N VAL A 60 8.54 -7.13 -20.79
CA VAL A 60 9.86 -7.81 -20.77
C VAL A 60 9.68 -9.32 -20.90
N ALA A 61 8.73 -9.92 -20.21
CA ALA A 61 8.48 -11.36 -20.31
C ALA A 61 8.04 -11.74 -21.73
N ALA A 62 7.11 -11.00 -22.32
CA ALA A 62 6.62 -11.24 -23.68
C ALA A 62 7.73 -11.07 -24.74
N SER A 63 8.60 -10.07 -24.60
CA SER A 63 9.72 -9.87 -25.55
C SER A 63 10.74 -11.03 -25.54
N ARG A 64 10.84 -11.75 -24.43
CA ARG A 64 11.71 -12.92 -24.32
C ARG A 64 11.13 -14.16 -25.00
N GLU A 65 9.80 -14.27 -25.05
CA GLU A 65 9.11 -15.40 -25.66
C GLU A 65 9.00 -15.24 -27.19
N THR A 66 8.82 -14.00 -27.66
CA THR A 66 8.52 -13.72 -29.07
C THR A 66 9.71 -13.18 -29.87
N ASP A 67 10.81 -12.80 -29.21
CA ASP A 67 11.97 -12.07 -29.78
C ASP A 67 11.58 -10.77 -30.55
N VAL A 68 10.38 -10.26 -30.28
CA VAL A 68 9.89 -9.00 -30.87
C VAL A 68 10.50 -7.84 -30.10
N ARG A 69 10.98 -6.83 -30.82
CA ARG A 69 11.56 -5.59 -30.29
C ARG A 69 10.67 -4.41 -30.64
N GLY A 70 9.98 -3.86 -29.66
CA GLY A 70 9.22 -2.63 -29.81
C GLY A 70 10.09 -1.37 -29.62
N THR A 71 9.44 -0.23 -29.76
CA THR A 71 10.10 1.10 -29.63
C THR A 71 10.01 1.69 -28.23
N ALA A 72 9.32 1.06 -27.28
CA ALA A 72 9.15 1.56 -25.93
C ALA A 72 10.44 1.43 -25.11
N ASN A 73 10.72 2.47 -24.33
CA ASN A 73 11.84 2.50 -23.38
C ASN A 73 11.29 2.68 -21.97
N PRO A 74 11.38 1.68 -21.08
CA PRO A 74 10.82 1.75 -19.75
C PRO A 74 11.49 2.82 -18.88
N TRP A 75 12.78 3.07 -19.04
CA TRP A 75 13.52 4.08 -18.28
C TRP A 75 13.08 5.50 -18.63
N LYS A 76 12.86 5.80 -19.92
CA LYS A 76 12.31 7.09 -20.34
C LYS A 76 10.90 7.29 -19.82
N LEU A 77 10.08 6.24 -19.82
CA LEU A 77 8.74 6.31 -19.24
C LEU A 77 8.81 6.55 -17.74
N GLY A 78 9.64 5.80 -17.01
CA GLY A 78 9.84 5.99 -15.57
C GLY A 78 10.24 7.42 -15.22
N ALA A 79 11.17 8.01 -16.00
CA ALA A 79 11.59 9.41 -15.84
C ALA A 79 10.41 10.39 -16.03
N VAL A 80 9.62 10.19 -17.09
CA VAL A 80 8.46 11.07 -17.38
C VAL A 80 7.37 10.92 -16.30
N VAL A 81 6.98 9.70 -15.96
CA VAL A 81 5.96 9.47 -14.93
C VAL A 81 6.46 9.98 -13.58
N GLY A 82 7.69 9.68 -13.20
CA GLY A 82 8.28 10.17 -11.95
C GLY A 82 8.31 11.70 -11.89
N ALA A 83 8.69 12.37 -12.97
CA ALA A 83 8.70 13.83 -13.05
C ALA A 83 7.27 14.42 -12.95
N VAL A 84 6.29 13.82 -13.64
CA VAL A 84 4.89 14.25 -13.56
C VAL A 84 4.34 14.07 -12.14
N VAL A 85 4.56 12.90 -11.52
CA VAL A 85 4.10 12.64 -10.14
C VAL A 85 4.78 13.61 -9.17
N ALA A 86 6.09 13.83 -9.29
CA ALA A 86 6.83 14.78 -8.44
C ALA A 86 6.29 16.22 -8.61
N ALA A 87 6.01 16.65 -9.84
CA ALA A 87 5.43 17.97 -10.11
C ALA A 87 4.03 18.10 -9.50
N VAL A 88 3.17 17.08 -9.65
CA VAL A 88 1.83 17.07 -9.04
C VAL A 88 1.94 17.14 -7.51
N VAL A 89 2.87 16.38 -6.90
CA VAL A 89 3.11 16.41 -5.45
C VAL A 89 3.61 17.78 -4.99
N LEU A 90 4.53 18.40 -5.72
CA LEU A 90 5.01 19.74 -5.38
C LEU A 90 3.88 20.78 -5.43
N LEU A 91 3.03 20.72 -6.45
CA LEU A 91 1.88 21.63 -6.58
C LEU A 91 0.81 21.36 -5.50
N ALA A 92 0.41 20.10 -5.32
CA ALA A 92 -0.61 19.74 -4.33
C ALA A 92 -0.12 19.93 -2.89
N GLY A 93 1.17 19.74 -2.65
CA GLY A 93 1.79 19.86 -1.33
C GLY A 93 1.73 21.28 -0.76
N VAL A 94 1.74 22.30 -1.62
CA VAL A 94 1.55 23.70 -1.19
C VAL A 94 0.24 23.89 -0.43
N PHE A 95 -0.82 23.18 -0.84
CA PHE A 95 -2.16 23.31 -0.26
C PHE A 95 -2.50 22.25 0.79
N ALA A 96 -1.96 21.04 0.64
CA ALA A 96 -2.40 19.89 1.41
C ALA A 96 -1.38 19.42 2.48
N MET A 97 -0.07 19.61 2.26
CA MET A 97 0.94 19.04 3.15
C MET A 97 0.91 19.63 4.56
N GLY A 98 0.48 20.88 4.71
CA GLY A 98 0.31 21.50 6.03
C GLY A 98 -0.75 20.85 6.91
N ARG A 99 -1.68 20.08 6.33
CA ARG A 99 -2.66 19.28 7.09
C ARG A 99 -2.11 17.91 7.51
N ILE A 100 -1.09 17.42 6.80
CA ILE A 100 -0.50 16.09 7.00
C ILE A 100 0.75 16.20 7.90
N VAL A 101 1.61 17.17 7.60
CA VAL A 101 2.86 17.47 8.33
C VAL A 101 2.90 18.96 8.65
N PRO A 102 2.18 19.43 9.69
CA PRO A 102 2.04 20.85 9.99
C PRO A 102 3.37 21.56 10.31
N THR A 103 4.29 20.86 10.97
CA THR A 103 5.56 21.44 11.45
C THR A 103 6.57 21.68 10.33
N HIS A 104 6.61 20.82 9.30
CA HIS A 104 7.62 20.85 8.23
C HIS A 104 7.02 20.58 6.84
N PRO A 105 5.97 21.32 6.41
CA PRO A 105 5.24 20.99 5.17
C PRO A 105 6.11 21.09 3.91
N GLY A 106 6.99 22.08 3.81
CA GLY A 106 7.88 22.26 2.66
C GLY A 106 8.90 21.14 2.53
N THR A 107 9.56 20.77 3.64
CA THR A 107 10.54 19.67 3.67
C THR A 107 9.86 18.34 3.33
N ALA A 108 8.70 18.06 3.93
CA ALA A 108 7.93 16.86 3.65
C ALA A 108 7.53 16.75 2.18
N THR A 109 7.06 17.85 1.58
CA THR A 109 6.69 17.89 0.15
C THR A 109 7.91 17.64 -0.74
N GLY A 110 9.05 18.29 -0.47
CA GLY A 110 10.28 18.09 -1.23
C GLY A 110 10.81 16.66 -1.16
N LEU A 111 10.87 16.08 0.05
CA LEU A 111 11.26 14.68 0.26
C LEU A 111 10.32 13.73 -0.45
N LEU A 112 9.00 13.92 -0.36
CA LEU A 112 8.00 13.10 -1.04
C LEU A 112 8.19 13.13 -2.56
N ALA A 113 8.35 14.31 -3.15
CA ALA A 113 8.54 14.49 -4.58
C ALA A 113 9.81 13.78 -5.07
N LEU A 114 10.95 13.98 -4.37
CA LEU A 114 12.22 13.31 -4.67
C LEU A 114 12.12 11.79 -4.52
N GLY A 115 11.48 11.33 -3.43
CA GLY A 115 11.29 9.90 -3.19
C GLY A 115 10.45 9.22 -4.28
N LEU A 116 9.37 9.85 -4.72
CA LEU A 116 8.50 9.31 -5.77
C LEU A 116 9.14 9.37 -7.15
N LEU A 117 9.90 10.43 -7.45
CA LEU A 117 10.72 10.49 -8.67
C LEU A 117 11.70 9.32 -8.71
N SER A 118 12.40 9.06 -7.62
CA SER A 118 13.33 7.93 -7.51
C SER A 118 12.60 6.59 -7.57
N TYR A 119 11.46 6.47 -6.89
CA TYR A 119 10.67 5.24 -6.89
C TYR A 119 10.16 4.84 -8.29
N ALA A 120 9.90 5.80 -9.17
CA ALA A 120 9.53 5.48 -10.55
C ALA A 120 10.62 4.67 -11.28
N PHE A 121 11.90 4.97 -11.03
CA PHE A 121 13.01 4.16 -11.53
C PHE A 121 13.09 2.80 -10.83
N GLN A 122 12.81 2.75 -9.52
CA GLN A 122 12.74 1.48 -8.77
C GLN A 122 11.63 0.58 -9.31
N ALA A 123 10.47 1.14 -9.66
CA ALA A 123 9.35 0.41 -10.28
C ALA A 123 9.74 -0.15 -11.65
N VAL A 124 10.44 0.64 -12.47
CA VAL A 124 11.01 0.14 -13.75
C VAL A 124 11.95 -1.03 -13.50
N LEU A 125 12.93 -0.87 -12.60
CA LEU A 125 13.89 -1.94 -12.30
C LEU A 125 13.19 -3.20 -11.77
N SER A 126 12.22 -3.04 -10.89
CA SER A 126 11.39 -4.15 -10.36
C SER A 126 10.71 -4.92 -11.49
N GLY A 127 10.11 -4.19 -12.44
CA GLY A 127 9.49 -4.77 -13.62
C GLY A 127 10.47 -5.50 -14.54
N VAL A 128 11.64 -4.88 -14.76
CA VAL A 128 12.73 -5.49 -15.55
C VAL A 128 13.24 -6.77 -14.91
N LEU A 129 13.54 -6.74 -13.61
CA LEU A 129 14.08 -7.91 -12.89
C LEU A 129 13.07 -9.06 -12.84
N SER A 130 11.81 -8.78 -12.55
CA SER A 130 10.75 -9.79 -12.50
C SER A 130 10.42 -10.35 -13.87
N GLY A 131 10.27 -9.52 -14.91
CA GLY A 131 10.04 -9.94 -16.29
C GLY A 131 11.21 -10.72 -16.90
N SER A 132 12.44 -10.43 -16.47
CA SER A 132 13.63 -11.18 -16.85
C SER A 132 13.82 -12.47 -16.06
N GLY A 133 13.00 -12.76 -15.05
CA GLY A 133 13.17 -13.91 -14.16
C GLY A 133 14.35 -13.82 -13.21
N LEU A 134 14.93 -12.62 -13.01
CA LEU A 134 16.08 -12.37 -12.14
C LEU A 134 15.67 -12.25 -10.66
N TRP A 135 14.97 -13.27 -10.16
CA TRP A 135 14.30 -13.29 -8.85
C TRP A 135 15.22 -12.99 -7.66
N ASN A 136 16.49 -13.42 -7.72
CA ASN A 136 17.44 -13.15 -6.64
C ASN A 136 17.84 -11.67 -6.57
N ARG A 137 17.99 -11.00 -7.72
CA ARG A 137 18.26 -9.56 -7.76
C ARG A 137 17.03 -8.75 -7.35
N TYR A 138 15.84 -9.21 -7.72
CA TYR A 138 14.59 -8.61 -7.26
C TYR A 138 14.43 -8.77 -5.74
N ALA A 139 14.72 -9.93 -5.20
CA ALA A 139 14.76 -10.15 -3.74
C ALA A 139 15.77 -9.23 -3.04
N ALA A 140 16.97 -9.05 -3.62
CA ALA A 140 17.98 -8.14 -3.09
C ALA A 140 17.50 -6.68 -3.10
N LEU A 141 16.83 -6.23 -4.17
CA LEU A 141 16.22 -4.88 -4.26
C LEU A 141 15.21 -4.66 -3.14
N VAL A 142 14.28 -5.60 -2.94
CA VAL A 142 13.24 -5.53 -1.88
C VAL A 142 13.86 -5.54 -0.49
N ALA A 143 14.87 -6.40 -0.27
CA ALA A 143 15.56 -6.50 1.02
C ALA A 143 16.39 -5.24 1.32
N LEU A 144 17.08 -4.68 0.32
CA LEU A 144 17.86 -3.46 0.46
C LEU A 144 16.98 -2.26 0.78
N ASP A 145 15.89 -2.07 0.02
CA ASP A 145 14.91 -1.00 0.23
C ASP A 145 14.38 -0.98 1.67
N SER A 146 13.98 -2.13 2.17
CA SER A 146 13.41 -2.25 3.52
C SER A 146 14.49 -2.24 4.61
N GLY A 147 15.64 -2.87 4.34
CA GLY A 147 16.76 -2.97 5.28
C GLY A 147 17.40 -1.62 5.56
N VAL A 148 17.58 -0.78 4.54
CA VAL A 148 18.10 0.58 4.71
C VAL A 148 17.18 1.41 5.60
N ARG A 149 15.86 1.36 5.38
CA ARG A 149 14.90 2.04 6.25
C ARG A 149 14.98 1.56 7.69
N LEU A 150 15.05 0.24 7.89
CA LEU A 150 15.13 -0.33 9.24
C LEU A 150 16.41 0.08 9.97
N VAL A 151 17.56 -0.05 9.32
CA VAL A 151 18.86 0.33 9.91
C VAL A 151 18.88 1.81 10.27
N LEU A 152 18.45 2.67 9.34
CA LEU A 152 18.41 4.11 9.58
C LEU A 152 17.41 4.49 10.68
N ALA A 153 16.27 3.81 10.79
CA ALA A 153 15.32 4.06 11.88
C ALA A 153 15.94 3.76 13.25
N VAL A 154 16.69 2.65 13.37
CA VAL A 154 17.43 2.32 14.61
C VAL A 154 18.50 3.38 14.91
N VAL A 155 19.27 3.79 13.90
CA VAL A 155 20.33 4.80 14.07
C VAL A 155 19.74 6.15 14.48
N VAL A 156 18.69 6.62 13.78
CA VAL A 156 18.03 7.90 14.08
C VAL A 156 17.42 7.89 15.49
N TRP A 157 16.78 6.79 15.89
CA TRP A 157 16.26 6.63 17.25
C TRP A 157 17.36 6.68 18.30
N ALA A 158 18.47 5.96 18.08
CA ALA A 158 19.61 5.93 19.01
C ALA A 158 20.29 7.32 19.16
N LEU A 159 20.25 8.14 18.10
CA LEU A 159 20.81 9.49 18.09
C LEU A 159 19.83 10.58 18.55
N GLY A 160 18.58 10.23 18.89
CA GLY A 160 17.54 11.18 19.31
C GLY A 160 17.00 12.05 18.16
N GLY A 161 17.02 11.53 16.93
CA GLY A 161 16.49 12.25 15.77
C GLY A 161 14.96 12.39 15.82
N GLY A 162 14.44 13.38 15.09
CA GLY A 162 13.03 13.78 15.12
C GLY A 162 12.25 13.40 13.85
N LEU A 163 11.15 14.11 13.63
CA LEU A 163 10.21 13.82 12.54
C LEU A 163 10.87 13.89 11.16
N VAL A 164 11.69 14.91 10.89
CA VAL A 164 12.27 15.13 9.54
C VAL A 164 13.14 13.95 9.12
N GLU A 165 13.91 13.38 10.04
CA GLU A 165 14.74 12.21 9.81
C GLU A 165 13.88 10.98 9.47
N PHE A 166 12.75 10.77 10.18
CA PHE A 166 11.83 9.69 9.87
C PHE A 166 11.11 9.88 8.52
N LEU A 167 10.80 11.13 8.12
CA LEU A 167 10.30 11.41 6.77
C LEU A 167 11.36 11.08 5.70
N ALA A 168 12.63 11.44 5.94
CA ALA A 168 13.73 11.09 5.04
C ALA A 168 13.94 9.56 4.94
N ILE A 169 13.87 8.83 6.05
CA ILE A 169 13.94 7.37 6.08
C ILE A 169 12.84 6.74 5.21
N THR A 170 11.64 7.30 5.23
CA THR A 170 10.52 6.81 4.43
C THR A 170 10.86 6.77 2.94
N VAL A 171 11.55 7.79 2.43
CA VAL A 171 11.82 7.94 1.00
C VAL A 171 13.16 7.36 0.55
N ILE A 172 14.14 7.25 1.45
CA ILE A 172 15.53 6.88 1.09
C ILE A 172 15.63 5.46 0.52
N GLY A 173 14.76 4.54 0.97
CA GLY A 173 14.69 3.20 0.41
C GLY A 173 14.46 3.17 -1.10
N ALA A 174 13.73 4.18 -1.62
CA ALA A 174 13.49 4.33 -3.05
C ALA A 174 14.75 4.62 -3.89
N LEU A 175 15.93 4.77 -3.29
CA LEU A 175 17.23 4.87 -3.97
C LEU A 175 17.91 3.51 -4.20
N SER A 176 17.36 2.43 -3.65
CA SER A 176 17.95 1.08 -3.73
C SER A 176 18.17 0.57 -5.16
N TRP A 177 17.36 1.05 -6.12
CA TRP A 177 17.54 0.73 -7.54
C TRP A 177 18.90 1.15 -8.09
N ALA A 178 19.41 2.31 -7.66
CA ALA A 178 20.70 2.82 -8.12
C ALA A 178 21.84 1.92 -7.65
N VAL A 179 21.78 1.43 -6.40
CA VAL A 179 22.76 0.48 -5.86
C VAL A 179 22.74 -0.84 -6.64
N ILE A 180 21.54 -1.40 -6.88
CA ILE A 180 21.42 -2.66 -7.64
C ILE A 180 21.97 -2.50 -9.06
N LEU A 181 21.67 -1.39 -9.76
CA LEU A 181 22.16 -1.15 -11.12
C LEU A 181 23.67 -0.91 -11.18
N ALA A 182 24.25 -0.26 -10.16
CA ALA A 182 25.69 -0.02 -10.10
C ALA A 182 26.50 -1.34 -10.07
N PHE A 183 25.98 -2.34 -9.33
CA PHE A 183 26.65 -3.65 -9.23
C PHE A 183 26.19 -4.67 -10.29
N ALA A 184 25.03 -4.49 -10.87
CA ALA A 184 24.42 -5.47 -11.79
C ALA A 184 23.59 -4.79 -12.89
N PRO A 185 24.23 -4.12 -13.87
CA PRO A 185 23.52 -3.46 -14.96
C PRO A 185 22.71 -4.47 -15.77
N VAL A 186 21.49 -4.06 -16.17
CA VAL A 186 20.55 -4.90 -16.94
C VAL A 186 20.15 -4.15 -18.19
N ARG A 187 20.29 -4.79 -19.35
CA ARG A 187 19.78 -4.31 -20.63
C ARG A 187 18.53 -5.11 -21.00
N VAL A 188 17.46 -4.44 -21.34
CA VAL A 188 16.20 -5.07 -21.76
C VAL A 188 15.59 -4.39 -22.98
N HIS A 189 14.85 -5.17 -23.73
CA HIS A 189 14.00 -4.70 -24.80
C HIS A 189 12.55 -5.04 -24.43
N LEU A 190 11.60 -4.23 -24.89
CA LEU A 190 10.17 -4.47 -24.72
C LEU A 190 9.58 -4.94 -26.03
N ASP A 191 8.52 -5.74 -25.97
CA ASP A 191 7.78 -6.24 -27.12
C ASP A 191 6.80 -5.23 -27.74
N VAL A 192 6.70 -4.02 -27.19
CA VAL A 192 5.60 -3.10 -27.40
C VAL A 192 6.06 -1.73 -27.88
N ASP A 193 5.23 -1.07 -28.69
CA ASP A 193 5.45 0.30 -29.10
C ASP A 193 5.13 1.31 -28.01
N ARG A 194 5.78 2.48 -28.09
CA ARG A 194 5.69 3.55 -27.08
C ARG A 194 4.26 3.93 -26.74
N GLY A 195 3.38 4.13 -27.73
CA GLY A 195 2.00 4.57 -27.52
C GLY A 195 1.15 3.51 -26.81
N ALA A 196 1.30 2.24 -27.20
CA ALA A 196 0.62 1.12 -26.56
C ALA A 196 1.12 0.91 -25.10
N PHE A 197 2.43 1.04 -24.89
CA PHE A 197 3.03 0.93 -23.55
C PHE A 197 2.51 2.01 -22.60
N LEU A 198 2.51 3.28 -23.01
CA LEU A 198 1.98 4.41 -22.24
C LEU A 198 0.52 4.17 -21.80
N ARG A 199 -0.34 3.75 -22.73
CA ARG A 199 -1.75 3.48 -22.45
C ARG A 199 -1.94 2.33 -21.44
N ARG A 200 -1.17 1.25 -21.60
CA ARG A 200 -1.22 0.10 -20.69
C ARG A 200 -0.70 0.43 -19.30
N VAL A 201 0.41 1.17 -19.21
CA VAL A 201 0.93 1.67 -17.92
C VAL A 201 -0.09 2.58 -17.25
N GLY A 202 -0.71 3.52 -17.97
CA GLY A 202 -1.75 4.39 -17.41
C GLY A 202 -2.92 3.60 -16.83
N SER A 203 -3.42 2.60 -17.56
CA SER A 203 -4.48 1.70 -17.07
C SER A 203 -4.05 0.91 -15.83
N ALA A 204 -2.84 0.36 -15.83
CA ALA A 204 -2.29 -0.37 -14.69
C ALA A 204 -2.09 0.54 -13.46
N MET A 205 -1.65 1.78 -13.67
CA MET A 205 -1.52 2.78 -12.59
C MET A 205 -2.86 3.12 -11.95
N VAL A 206 -3.92 3.31 -12.75
CA VAL A 206 -5.28 3.55 -12.20
C VAL A 206 -5.75 2.36 -11.37
N ALA A 207 -5.52 1.14 -11.86
CA ALA A 207 -5.93 -0.08 -11.18
C ALA A 207 -5.19 -0.27 -9.82
N SER A 208 -3.86 -0.13 -9.82
CA SER A 208 -3.04 -0.26 -8.59
C SER A 208 -3.23 0.91 -7.65
N GLY A 209 -3.36 2.14 -8.17
CA GLY A 209 -3.60 3.33 -7.36
C GLY A 209 -4.94 3.30 -6.63
N ALA A 210 -5.99 2.78 -7.27
CA ALA A 210 -7.31 2.66 -6.66
C ALA A 210 -7.29 1.75 -5.40
N SER A 211 -6.55 0.66 -5.43
CA SER A 211 -6.37 -0.21 -4.26
C SER A 211 -5.41 0.39 -3.23
N ALA A 212 -4.31 0.99 -3.67
CA ALA A 212 -3.31 1.57 -2.77
C ALA A 212 -3.87 2.75 -1.96
N ALA A 213 -4.74 3.58 -2.54
CA ALA A 213 -5.38 4.68 -1.84
C ALA A 213 -6.15 4.22 -0.60
N LEU A 214 -6.88 3.11 -0.68
CA LEU A 214 -7.63 2.56 0.45
C LEU A 214 -6.75 1.72 1.39
N ILE A 215 -5.79 0.95 0.87
CA ILE A 215 -4.99 0.03 1.68
C ILE A 215 -3.90 0.79 2.45
N THR A 216 -3.13 1.63 1.79
CA THR A 216 -1.98 2.33 2.37
C THR A 216 -2.19 3.81 2.60
N GLY A 217 -3.04 4.47 1.79
CA GLY A 217 -3.35 5.89 1.90
C GLY A 217 -4.38 6.25 2.98
N PHE A 218 -5.04 5.27 3.58
CA PHE A 218 -6.11 5.51 4.56
C PHE A 218 -5.66 6.33 5.79
N PRO A 219 -4.47 6.09 6.41
CA PRO A 219 -3.99 6.91 7.52
C PRO A 219 -3.80 8.38 7.14
N THR A 220 -3.37 8.65 5.91
CA THR A 220 -3.25 10.01 5.36
C THR A 220 -4.61 10.69 5.27
N ALA A 221 -5.62 9.99 4.73
CA ALA A 221 -6.98 10.49 4.61
C ALA A 221 -7.61 10.74 6.00
N ALA A 222 -7.40 9.84 6.95
CA ALA A 222 -7.88 10.00 8.31
C ALA A 222 -7.22 11.21 9.00
N SER A 223 -5.91 11.39 8.86
CA SER A 223 -5.22 12.55 9.41
C SER A 223 -5.64 13.86 8.75
N ALA A 224 -5.98 13.84 7.46
CA ALA A 224 -6.49 15.03 6.76
C ALA A 224 -7.95 15.36 7.15
N ALA A 225 -8.75 14.36 7.50
CA ALA A 225 -10.15 14.55 7.90
C ALA A 225 -10.31 15.09 9.32
N PHE A 226 -9.37 14.77 10.23
CA PHE A 226 -9.43 15.17 11.64
C PHE A 226 -8.27 16.11 11.98
N PRO A 227 -8.54 17.38 12.37
CA PRO A 227 -7.50 18.35 12.68
C PRO A 227 -6.58 17.89 13.83
N ALA A 228 -5.28 18.03 13.66
CA ALA A 228 -4.29 17.64 14.68
C ALA A 228 -4.49 18.38 16.01
N ALA A 229 -4.86 19.68 15.95
CA ALA A 229 -5.05 20.51 17.14
C ALA A 229 -6.16 20.02 18.10
N THR A 230 -7.12 19.23 17.59
CA THR A 230 -8.27 18.76 18.39
C THR A 230 -8.34 17.25 18.54
N ALA A 231 -7.66 16.50 17.69
CA ALA A 231 -7.80 15.05 17.62
C ALA A 231 -6.48 14.30 17.33
N GLY A 232 -5.34 14.98 17.28
CA GLY A 232 -4.07 14.42 16.78
C GLY A 232 -3.65 13.12 17.48
N ALA A 233 -3.60 13.08 18.81
CA ALA A 233 -3.25 11.87 19.56
C ALA A 233 -4.25 10.72 19.32
N THR A 234 -5.56 11.05 19.28
CA THR A 234 -6.62 10.05 19.01
C THR A 234 -6.50 9.51 17.60
N VAL A 235 -6.21 10.35 16.59
CA VAL A 235 -5.99 9.92 15.20
C VAL A 235 -4.76 9.04 15.10
N ALA A 236 -3.66 9.40 15.78
CA ALA A 236 -2.45 8.59 15.84
C ALA A 236 -2.72 7.20 16.42
N ALA A 237 -3.44 7.13 17.55
CA ALA A 237 -3.81 5.87 18.18
C ALA A 237 -4.66 4.99 17.28
N VAL A 238 -5.69 5.55 16.61
CA VAL A 238 -6.57 4.82 15.72
C VAL A 238 -5.83 4.40 14.45
N ASN A 239 -5.00 5.26 13.83
CA ASN A 239 -4.19 4.91 12.66
C ASN A 239 -3.19 3.79 12.97
N ASN A 240 -2.53 3.85 14.15
CA ASN A 240 -1.66 2.77 14.62
C ASN A 240 -2.43 1.45 14.77
N ALA A 241 -3.62 1.50 15.39
CA ALA A 241 -4.49 0.34 15.54
C ALA A 241 -4.93 -0.24 14.18
N VAL A 242 -5.27 0.61 13.20
CA VAL A 242 -5.59 0.18 11.82
C VAL A 242 -4.42 -0.57 11.18
N MET A 243 -3.20 -0.05 11.31
CA MET A 243 -2.00 -0.70 10.76
C MET A 243 -1.76 -2.07 11.40
N LEU A 244 -1.83 -2.15 12.74
CA LEU A 244 -1.61 -3.38 13.48
C LEU A 244 -2.67 -4.46 13.18
N THR A 245 -3.94 -4.07 13.08
CA THR A 245 -5.04 -5.01 12.89
C THR A 245 -5.16 -5.52 11.46
N ARG A 246 -4.61 -4.80 10.47
CA ARG A 246 -4.62 -5.21 9.05
C ARG A 246 -3.61 -6.30 8.73
N ALA A 247 -2.43 -6.25 9.32
CA ALA A 247 -1.34 -7.13 8.95
C ALA A 247 -1.64 -8.63 9.10
N PRO A 248 -2.20 -9.11 10.22
CA PRO A 248 -2.48 -10.53 10.38
C PRO A 248 -3.46 -11.08 9.37
N VAL A 249 -4.33 -10.24 8.81
CA VAL A 249 -5.37 -10.63 7.84
C VAL A 249 -4.86 -10.49 6.40
N LEU A 250 -4.27 -9.35 6.05
CA LEU A 250 -3.95 -9.04 4.66
C LEU A 250 -2.64 -9.67 4.17
N VAL A 251 -1.63 -9.79 5.04
CA VAL A 251 -0.33 -10.37 4.64
C VAL A 251 -0.46 -11.85 4.22
N PRO A 252 -1.15 -12.73 4.96
CA PRO A 252 -1.41 -14.08 4.48
C PRO A 252 -2.22 -14.10 3.18
N LEU A 253 -3.27 -13.28 3.08
CA LEU A 253 -4.14 -13.26 1.91
C LEU A 253 -3.38 -12.93 0.62
N GLN A 254 -2.44 -11.99 0.66
CA GLN A 254 -1.59 -11.65 -0.48
C GLN A 254 -0.79 -12.86 -1.01
N ARG A 255 -0.41 -13.80 -0.14
CA ARG A 255 0.28 -15.03 -0.53
C ARG A 255 -0.62 -16.01 -1.26
N PHE A 256 -1.91 -16.01 -0.96
CA PHE A 256 -2.88 -16.89 -1.58
C PHE A 256 -3.52 -16.31 -2.85
N GLN A 257 -3.23 -15.06 -3.23
CA GLN A 257 -3.82 -14.42 -4.41
C GLN A 257 -3.63 -15.24 -5.69
N SER A 258 -2.42 -15.75 -5.95
CA SER A 258 -2.16 -16.56 -7.15
C SER A 258 -2.98 -17.84 -7.18
N ALA A 259 -3.14 -18.51 -6.03
CA ALA A 259 -3.96 -19.70 -5.93
C ALA A 259 -5.46 -19.39 -6.13
N LEU A 260 -5.91 -18.23 -5.67
CA LEU A 260 -7.28 -17.76 -5.90
C LEU A 260 -7.53 -17.48 -7.39
N VAL A 261 -6.58 -16.86 -8.09
CA VAL A 261 -6.69 -16.65 -9.55
C VAL A 261 -6.90 -17.97 -10.26
N VAL A 262 -6.02 -18.96 -10.03
CA VAL A 262 -6.14 -20.30 -10.65
C VAL A 262 -7.49 -20.93 -10.34
N ARG A 263 -7.91 -20.95 -9.08
CA ARG A 263 -9.20 -21.49 -8.64
C ARG A 263 -10.38 -20.84 -9.38
N PHE A 264 -10.37 -19.51 -9.56
CA PHE A 264 -11.46 -18.79 -10.20
C PHE A 264 -11.47 -18.97 -11.72
N VAL A 265 -10.31 -19.07 -12.34
CA VAL A 265 -10.18 -19.40 -13.76
C VAL A 265 -10.72 -20.79 -14.05
N GLU A 266 -10.35 -21.79 -13.24
CA GLU A 266 -10.83 -23.18 -13.40
C GLU A 266 -12.34 -23.32 -13.15
N ARG A 267 -12.92 -22.46 -12.31
CA ARG A 267 -14.33 -22.51 -11.91
C ARG A 267 -15.18 -21.37 -12.44
N ARG A 268 -14.85 -20.83 -13.61
CA ARG A 268 -15.59 -19.73 -14.26
C ARG A 268 -17.10 -19.97 -14.38
N GLY A 269 -17.53 -21.20 -14.63
CA GLY A 269 -18.94 -21.58 -14.76
C GLY A 269 -19.72 -21.63 -13.44
N SER A 270 -19.02 -21.63 -12.28
CA SER A 270 -19.61 -21.68 -10.94
C SER A 270 -18.93 -20.69 -9.99
N ILE A 271 -18.65 -19.49 -10.48
CA ILE A 271 -17.82 -18.48 -9.79
C ILE A 271 -18.33 -18.13 -8.39
N TYR A 272 -19.64 -18.02 -8.20
CA TYR A 272 -20.23 -17.72 -6.87
C TYR A 272 -19.96 -18.84 -5.85
N ARG A 273 -20.03 -20.10 -6.28
CA ARG A 273 -19.67 -21.26 -5.41
C ARG A 273 -18.15 -21.28 -5.14
N ALA A 274 -17.35 -20.89 -6.13
CA ALA A 274 -15.90 -20.79 -5.95
C ALA A 274 -15.50 -19.70 -4.96
N LEU A 275 -16.25 -18.57 -4.93
CA LEU A 275 -16.07 -17.44 -4.00
C LEU A 275 -16.49 -17.77 -2.55
N ALA A 276 -17.55 -18.54 -2.36
CA ALA A 276 -18.17 -18.75 -1.05
C ALA A 276 -17.16 -19.25 0.00
N ALA A 277 -16.31 -20.22 -0.34
CA ALA A 277 -15.34 -20.77 0.59
C ALA A 277 -14.24 -19.78 1.00
N PRO A 278 -13.50 -19.09 0.08
CA PRO A 278 -12.47 -18.14 0.48
C PRO A 278 -13.05 -16.89 1.17
N VAL A 279 -14.23 -16.42 0.78
CA VAL A 279 -14.92 -15.32 1.48
C VAL A 279 -15.37 -15.74 2.86
N GLY A 280 -15.99 -16.92 3.00
CA GLY A 280 -16.37 -17.46 4.31
C GLY A 280 -15.15 -17.67 5.22
N ALA A 281 -14.05 -18.18 4.68
CA ALA A 281 -12.81 -18.37 5.43
C ALA A 281 -12.23 -17.04 5.95
N ILE A 282 -12.13 -16.00 5.11
CA ILE A 282 -11.57 -14.71 5.54
C ILE A 282 -12.46 -14.02 6.57
N LEU A 283 -13.79 -14.09 6.42
CA LEU A 283 -14.72 -13.55 7.41
C LEU A 283 -14.68 -14.34 8.72
N GLY A 284 -14.53 -15.67 8.67
CA GLY A 284 -14.34 -16.50 9.86
C GLY A 284 -13.04 -16.17 10.60
N VAL A 285 -11.93 -16.02 9.88
CA VAL A 285 -10.65 -15.56 10.45
C VAL A 285 -10.81 -14.16 11.05
N GLY A 286 -11.55 -13.28 10.38
CA GLY A 286 -11.85 -11.94 10.89
C GLY A 286 -12.65 -11.96 12.19
N LEU A 287 -13.63 -12.86 12.33
CA LEU A 287 -14.42 -12.99 13.55
C LEU A 287 -13.60 -13.54 14.73
N ILE A 288 -12.75 -14.53 14.48
CA ILE A 288 -11.80 -15.04 15.48
C ILE A 288 -10.81 -13.92 15.84
N GLY A 289 -10.30 -13.19 14.85
CA GLY A 289 -9.43 -12.05 15.04
C GLY A 289 -10.08 -10.91 15.82
N PHE A 290 -11.37 -10.66 15.61
CA PHE A 290 -12.17 -9.73 16.42
C PHE A 290 -12.11 -10.10 17.90
N ALA A 291 -12.44 -11.33 18.23
CA ALA A 291 -12.45 -11.80 19.62
C ALA A 291 -11.03 -11.72 20.25
N ALA A 292 -10.01 -12.15 19.52
CA ALA A 292 -8.62 -12.07 19.97
C ALA A 292 -8.17 -10.63 20.20
N ALA A 293 -8.43 -9.72 19.26
CA ALA A 293 -8.05 -8.31 19.38
C ALA A 293 -8.84 -7.59 20.47
N TRP A 294 -10.12 -7.95 20.66
CA TRP A 294 -10.92 -7.40 21.75
C TRP A 294 -10.37 -7.78 23.12
N LEU A 295 -10.02 -9.05 23.33
CA LEU A 295 -9.60 -9.58 24.63
C LEU A 295 -8.12 -9.27 24.93
N ILE A 296 -7.23 -9.50 23.97
CA ILE A 296 -5.77 -9.47 24.17
C ILE A 296 -5.16 -8.15 23.67
N GLY A 297 -5.81 -7.51 22.68
CA GLY A 297 -5.27 -6.30 22.03
C GLY A 297 -4.94 -5.16 22.98
N PRO A 298 -5.82 -4.81 23.96
CA PRO A 298 -5.51 -3.75 24.93
C PRO A 298 -4.28 -4.04 25.77
N TRP A 299 -4.04 -5.30 26.12
CA TRP A 299 -2.83 -5.71 26.84
C TRP A 299 -1.58 -5.52 25.97
N ILE A 300 -1.63 -5.95 24.71
CA ILE A 300 -0.51 -5.77 23.75
C ILE A 300 -0.18 -4.28 23.60
N LEU A 301 -1.19 -3.41 23.43
CA LEU A 301 -0.95 -1.98 23.28
C LEU A 301 -0.31 -1.36 24.53
N ARG A 302 -0.73 -1.76 25.72
CA ARG A 302 -0.15 -1.24 26.98
C ARG A 302 1.31 -1.66 27.17
N VAL A 303 1.69 -2.83 26.72
CA VAL A 303 3.07 -3.34 26.86
C VAL A 303 3.99 -2.81 25.77
N ALA A 304 3.48 -2.69 24.53
CA ALA A 304 4.31 -2.40 23.37
C ALA A 304 4.35 -0.93 22.95
N TYR A 305 3.38 -0.11 23.39
CA TYR A 305 3.22 1.27 22.93
C TYR A 305 3.05 2.26 24.08
N LYS A 306 3.26 3.55 23.77
CA LYS A 306 3.02 4.64 24.72
C LYS A 306 1.52 4.73 25.07
N PRO A 307 1.16 5.20 26.30
CA PRO A 307 -0.23 5.30 26.75
C PRO A 307 -1.13 6.12 25.82
N GLU A 308 -0.60 7.14 25.16
CA GLU A 308 -1.32 8.01 24.23
C GLU A 308 -1.81 7.28 22.98
N LEU A 309 -1.19 6.14 22.63
CA LEU A 309 -1.56 5.28 21.50
C LEU A 309 -2.52 4.17 21.90
N PHE A 310 -3.09 4.23 23.11
CA PHE A 310 -4.03 3.23 23.57
C PHE A 310 -5.39 3.36 22.88
N VAL A 311 -5.92 2.21 22.45
CA VAL A 311 -7.27 2.06 21.87
C VAL A 311 -7.99 0.94 22.61
N GLY A 312 -9.28 1.14 22.89
CA GLY A 312 -10.11 0.15 23.58
C GLY A 312 -10.31 -1.14 22.78
N GLY A 313 -10.50 -2.25 23.50
CA GLY A 313 -10.59 -3.58 22.90
C GLY A 313 -11.68 -3.72 21.84
N LEU A 314 -12.87 -3.16 22.08
CA LEU A 314 -13.97 -3.19 21.09
C LEU A 314 -13.55 -2.55 19.76
N THR A 315 -12.90 -1.39 19.80
CA THR A 315 -12.40 -0.73 18.59
C THR A 315 -11.35 -1.58 17.89
N LEU A 316 -10.39 -2.17 18.62
CA LEU A 316 -9.40 -3.10 18.06
C LEU A 316 -10.06 -4.31 17.38
N GLY A 317 -11.04 -4.92 18.04
CA GLY A 317 -11.80 -6.02 17.49
C GLY A 317 -12.52 -5.62 16.20
N LEU A 318 -13.25 -4.50 16.21
CA LEU A 318 -13.95 -3.99 15.03
C LEU A 318 -13.00 -3.67 13.87
N LEU A 319 -11.85 -3.05 14.13
CA LEU A 319 -10.84 -2.78 13.11
C LEU A 319 -10.25 -4.07 12.51
N THR A 320 -10.04 -5.09 13.35
CA THR A 320 -9.59 -6.41 12.89
C THR A 320 -10.64 -7.06 11.99
N PHE A 321 -11.91 -6.99 12.38
CA PHE A 321 -12.99 -7.53 11.56
C PHE A 321 -13.19 -6.74 10.26
N ALA A 322 -13.07 -5.41 10.29
CA ALA A 322 -13.07 -4.57 9.10
C ALA A 322 -11.95 -4.94 8.12
N SER A 323 -10.79 -5.40 8.62
CA SER A 323 -9.71 -5.92 7.79
C SER A 323 -10.09 -7.18 7.03
N ALA A 324 -11.00 -8.02 7.57
CA ALA A 324 -11.55 -9.16 6.84
C ALA A 324 -12.48 -8.73 5.70
N PHE A 325 -13.23 -7.64 5.85
CA PHE A 325 -14.01 -7.05 4.74
C PHE A 325 -13.10 -6.48 3.65
N MET A 326 -11.96 -5.91 4.01
CA MET A 326 -10.92 -5.54 3.04
C MET A 326 -10.39 -6.79 2.30
N GLY A 327 -10.17 -7.89 3.02
CA GLY A 327 -9.81 -9.18 2.42
C GLY A 327 -10.89 -9.72 1.48
N MET A 328 -12.16 -9.58 1.83
CA MET A 328 -13.29 -9.93 0.97
C MET A 328 -13.28 -9.08 -0.33
N LEU A 329 -13.05 -7.77 -0.24
CA LEU A 329 -12.91 -6.89 -1.40
C LEU A 329 -11.76 -7.36 -2.31
N MET A 330 -10.61 -7.73 -1.75
CA MET A 330 -9.48 -8.27 -2.52
C MET A 330 -9.85 -9.57 -3.22
N ILE A 331 -10.51 -10.51 -2.54
CA ILE A 331 -10.93 -11.81 -3.10
C ILE A 331 -11.93 -11.61 -4.24
N THR A 332 -12.94 -10.74 -4.07
CA THR A 332 -13.91 -10.44 -5.12
C THR A 332 -13.27 -9.73 -6.30
N GLY A 333 -12.29 -8.85 -6.06
CA GLY A 333 -11.47 -8.24 -7.11
C GLY A 333 -10.71 -9.26 -7.94
N VAL A 334 -10.07 -10.25 -7.30
CA VAL A 334 -9.38 -11.34 -7.99
C VAL A 334 -10.35 -12.16 -8.85
N ALA A 335 -11.58 -12.40 -8.38
CA ALA A 335 -12.58 -13.12 -9.13
C ALA A 335 -13.01 -12.38 -10.42
N VAL A 336 -13.20 -11.06 -10.33
CA VAL A 336 -13.53 -10.21 -11.48
C VAL A 336 -12.39 -10.18 -12.50
N LEU A 337 -11.12 -10.11 -12.03
CA LEU A 337 -9.94 -10.21 -12.89
C LEU A 337 -9.82 -11.57 -13.58
N ALA A 338 -10.14 -12.67 -12.90
CA ALA A 338 -10.14 -14.01 -13.47
C ALA A 338 -11.17 -14.17 -14.61
N LEU A 339 -12.22 -13.34 -14.62
CA LEU A 339 -13.20 -13.22 -15.71
C LEU A 339 -12.82 -12.16 -16.77
N GLU A 340 -11.64 -11.57 -16.68
CA GLU A 340 -11.11 -10.53 -17.59
C GLU A 340 -11.92 -9.21 -17.56
N ARG A 341 -12.69 -8.96 -16.50
CA ARG A 341 -13.56 -7.78 -16.35
C ARG A 341 -12.83 -6.62 -15.64
N HIS A 342 -11.74 -6.15 -16.21
CA HIS A 342 -10.86 -5.12 -15.62
C HIS A 342 -11.59 -3.83 -15.23
N GLY A 343 -12.62 -3.41 -15.97
CA GLY A 343 -13.42 -2.23 -15.66
C GLY A 343 -14.13 -2.34 -14.31
N PHE A 344 -14.73 -3.49 -14.01
CA PHE A 344 -15.37 -3.75 -12.73
C PHE A 344 -14.38 -3.85 -11.58
N TYR A 345 -13.17 -4.39 -11.82
CA TYR A 345 -12.10 -4.39 -10.82
C TYR A 345 -11.75 -2.96 -10.38
N VAL A 346 -11.46 -2.08 -11.34
CA VAL A 346 -11.13 -0.68 -11.05
C VAL A 346 -12.32 0.04 -10.40
N ALA A 347 -13.53 -0.14 -10.95
CA ALA A 347 -14.74 0.48 -10.42
C ALA A 347 -15.03 0.08 -8.97
N GLY A 348 -14.83 -1.19 -8.60
CA GLY A 348 -15.02 -1.66 -7.22
C GLY A 348 -14.03 -1.02 -6.25
N TRP A 349 -12.74 -0.93 -6.60
CA TRP A 349 -11.75 -0.26 -5.77
C TRP A 349 -12.00 1.25 -5.65
N LEU A 350 -12.38 1.93 -6.74
CA LEU A 350 -12.74 3.35 -6.72
C LEU A 350 -13.98 3.60 -5.87
N ALA A 351 -15.02 2.77 -6.01
CA ALA A 351 -16.24 2.88 -5.21
C ALA A 351 -15.95 2.65 -3.71
N ALA A 352 -15.13 1.64 -3.38
CA ALA A 352 -14.69 1.39 -2.02
C ALA A 352 -13.95 2.59 -1.42
N THR A 353 -12.98 3.14 -2.15
CA THR A 353 -12.17 4.27 -1.70
C THR A 353 -13.03 5.54 -1.57
N ALA A 354 -13.86 5.83 -2.56
CA ALA A 354 -14.76 6.98 -2.52
C ALA A 354 -15.75 6.90 -1.34
N THR A 355 -16.34 5.72 -1.09
CA THR A 355 -17.25 5.51 0.04
C THR A 355 -16.52 5.67 1.38
N ALA A 356 -15.35 5.06 1.55
CA ALA A 356 -14.59 5.18 2.78
C ALA A 356 -14.18 6.62 3.07
N PHE A 357 -13.72 7.36 2.06
CA PHE A 357 -13.34 8.77 2.19
C PHE A 357 -14.55 9.66 2.40
N ALA A 358 -15.69 9.42 1.73
CA ALA A 358 -16.93 10.14 2.00
C ALA A 358 -17.35 10.00 3.47
N VAL A 359 -17.28 8.79 4.04
CA VAL A 359 -17.55 8.58 5.48
C VAL A 359 -16.54 9.36 6.33
N LEU A 360 -15.24 9.31 6.01
CA LEU A 360 -14.22 10.02 6.79
C LEU A 360 -14.42 11.52 6.84
N PHE A 361 -14.82 12.15 5.72
CA PHE A 361 -14.91 13.61 5.62
C PHE A 361 -16.29 14.17 5.92
N LEU A 362 -17.35 13.36 5.85
CA LEU A 362 -18.74 13.83 5.97
C LEU A 362 -19.45 13.35 7.24
N ALA A 363 -18.98 12.28 7.90
CA ALA A 363 -19.66 11.75 9.07
C ALA A 363 -19.41 12.63 10.32
N PRO A 364 -20.46 12.94 11.11
CA PRO A 364 -20.36 13.80 12.29
C PRO A 364 -19.92 13.03 13.57
N TRP A 365 -19.27 11.89 13.42
CA TRP A 365 -18.92 11.02 14.56
C TRP A 365 -17.47 11.25 15.03
N GLY A 366 -17.15 10.75 16.22
CA GLY A 366 -15.77 10.75 16.72
C GLY A 366 -14.84 9.85 15.88
N VAL A 367 -13.53 10.12 15.95
CA VAL A 367 -12.47 9.51 15.12
C VAL A 367 -12.61 7.99 15.03
N ALA A 368 -12.68 7.29 16.15
CA ALA A 368 -12.71 5.81 16.16
C ALA A 368 -13.95 5.25 15.44
N THR A 369 -15.14 5.80 15.71
CA THR A 369 -16.38 5.37 15.08
C THR A 369 -16.36 5.63 13.59
N THR A 370 -15.94 6.83 13.17
CA THR A 370 -15.86 7.21 11.75
C THR A 370 -14.91 6.29 10.99
N VAL A 371 -13.73 6.03 11.55
CA VAL A 371 -12.73 5.13 10.94
C VAL A 371 -13.26 3.70 10.82
N VAL A 372 -13.87 3.17 11.88
CA VAL A 372 -14.46 1.83 11.87
C VAL A 372 -15.53 1.73 10.78
N VAL A 373 -16.48 2.66 10.76
CA VAL A 373 -17.58 2.65 9.75
C VAL A 373 -17.02 2.80 8.34
N ALA A 374 -16.04 3.68 8.11
CA ALA A 374 -15.40 3.86 6.81
C ALA A 374 -14.78 2.56 6.28
N LEU A 375 -14.10 1.83 7.18
CA LEU A 375 -13.41 0.59 6.84
C LEU A 375 -14.33 -0.63 6.67
N PHE A 376 -15.59 -0.54 7.12
CA PHE A 376 -16.64 -1.49 6.77
C PHE A 376 -17.35 -1.07 5.47
N ALA A 377 -17.84 0.17 5.43
CA ALA A 377 -18.67 0.65 4.33
C ALA A 377 -17.94 0.61 2.98
N GLY A 378 -16.70 1.10 2.93
CA GLY A 378 -15.90 1.11 1.71
C GLY A 378 -15.76 -0.28 1.09
N PRO A 379 -15.15 -1.26 1.79
CA PRO A 379 -14.99 -2.62 1.26
C PRO A 379 -16.30 -3.32 0.90
N ILE A 380 -17.39 -3.11 1.65
CA ILE A 380 -18.70 -3.67 1.34
C ILE A 380 -19.20 -3.13 0.00
N VAL A 381 -19.21 -1.80 -0.19
CA VAL A 381 -19.67 -1.18 -1.44
C VAL A 381 -18.81 -1.63 -2.62
N GLY A 382 -17.49 -1.64 -2.47
CA GLY A 382 -16.59 -2.12 -3.52
C GLY A 382 -16.80 -3.59 -3.88
N ALA A 383 -16.99 -4.46 -2.88
CA ALA A 383 -17.28 -5.88 -3.10
C ALA A 383 -18.64 -6.07 -3.82
N LEU A 384 -19.66 -5.28 -3.51
CA LEU A 384 -20.95 -5.31 -4.23
C LEU A 384 -20.78 -4.92 -5.69
N VAL A 385 -19.95 -3.91 -6.00
CA VAL A 385 -19.62 -3.55 -7.39
C VAL A 385 -18.89 -4.70 -8.10
N HIS A 386 -17.93 -5.36 -7.44
CA HIS A 386 -17.28 -6.55 -8.00
C HIS A 386 -18.28 -7.67 -8.26
N LEU A 387 -19.17 -7.94 -7.31
CA LEU A 387 -20.19 -9.00 -7.44
C LEU A 387 -21.17 -8.70 -8.59
N ALA A 388 -21.58 -7.44 -8.76
CA ALA A 388 -22.37 -7.01 -9.92
C ALA A 388 -21.62 -7.29 -11.25
N GLY A 389 -20.30 -7.11 -11.26
CA GLY A 389 -19.45 -7.49 -12.37
C GLY A 389 -19.36 -9.00 -12.65
N LEU A 390 -19.81 -9.88 -11.76
CA LEU A 390 -19.85 -11.33 -11.99
C LEU A 390 -21.18 -11.82 -12.59
N VAL A 391 -22.21 -10.99 -12.57
CA VAL A 391 -23.49 -11.29 -13.23
C VAL A 391 -23.29 -11.21 -14.74
N ARG A 392 -23.79 -12.18 -15.48
CA ARG A 392 -23.74 -12.24 -16.95
C ARG A 392 -24.80 -11.39 -17.58
#